data_abfcab0067519b91ecf06b1f32348cff
#
_entry.id   abfcab0067519b91ecf06b1f32348cff
#
_cell.length_a   1.000
_cell.length_b   1.000
_cell.length_c   1.000
_cell.angle_alpha   90.00
_cell.angle_beta   90.00
_cell.angle_gamma   90.00
#
_symmetry.space_group_name_H-M   'P 1'
#
loop_
_entity.id
_entity.type
_entity.pdbx_description
1 polymer ?
#
loop_
_entity_poly.entity_id
_entity_poly.type
_entity_poly.pdbx_seq_one_letter_code
_entity_poly.pdbx_strand_id
1 'polypeptide(L)'
;MKLFVDSNYLSPYAMSVFVALREKHLPFETVLVNLERQEQSDPLYAEVSTTRRVPAISDDGFHLSESSAICEYLEDRYPGTALYPSDIQSKARAREIQAWLRSDLLPIRQE
;
A
#
# COMPACT_ATOMS: atom_id res chain seq x y z
N MET A 1 1.80 13.19 5.15
CA MET A 1 2.01 11.89 4.49
C MET A 1 1.55 11.95 3.05
N LYS A 2 2.26 11.33 2.15
CA LYS A 2 1.88 11.23 0.74
C LYS A 2 1.68 9.77 0.38
N LEU A 3 0.61 9.49 -0.38
CA LEU A 3 0.33 8.18 -0.92
C LEU A 3 0.45 8.26 -2.44
N PHE A 4 1.34 7.44 -3.00
CA PHE A 4 1.56 7.36 -4.45
C PHE A 4 0.73 6.21 -5.01
N VAL A 5 -0.13 6.54 -5.97
CA VAL A 5 -1.04 5.59 -6.61
C VAL A 5 -0.99 5.76 -8.12
N ASP A 6 -1.47 4.76 -8.86
CA ASP A 6 -1.58 4.87 -10.31
C ASP A 6 -2.64 5.91 -10.70
N SER A 7 -2.39 6.61 -11.80
CA SER A 7 -3.25 7.71 -12.23
C SER A 7 -4.67 7.27 -12.60
N ASN A 8 -4.85 5.99 -12.91
CA ASN A 8 -6.15 5.44 -13.27
C ASN A 8 -6.90 4.80 -12.10
N TYR A 9 -6.29 4.77 -10.91
CA TYR A 9 -6.87 4.15 -9.71
C TYR A 9 -7.27 2.69 -9.89
N LEU A 10 -6.51 1.94 -10.71
CA LEU A 10 -6.84 0.55 -11.04
C LEU A 10 -6.15 -0.46 -10.12
N SER A 11 -5.13 -0.05 -9.37
CA SER A 11 -4.38 -0.97 -8.52
C SER A 11 -5.18 -1.34 -7.26
N PRO A 12 -5.55 -2.62 -7.07
CA PRO A 12 -6.22 -3.05 -5.84
C PRO A 12 -5.30 -2.94 -4.62
N TYR A 13 -3.99 -3.01 -4.83
CA TYR A 13 -3.03 -2.86 -3.73
C TYR A 13 -2.98 -1.41 -3.24
N ALA A 14 -3.02 -0.44 -4.17
CA ALA A 14 -3.13 0.97 -3.80
C ALA A 14 -4.43 1.25 -3.06
N MET A 15 -5.52 0.61 -3.48
CA MET A 15 -6.81 0.74 -2.82
C MET A 15 -6.75 0.25 -1.37
N SER A 16 -6.04 -0.87 -1.11
CA SER A 16 -5.94 -1.40 0.25
C SER A 16 -5.23 -0.42 1.18
N VAL A 17 -4.20 0.26 0.70
CA VAL A 17 -3.50 1.28 1.49
C VAL A 17 -4.39 2.51 1.70
N PHE A 18 -5.12 2.93 0.67
CA PHE A 18 -6.07 4.04 0.77
C PHE A 18 -7.09 3.78 1.87
N VAL A 19 -7.68 2.58 1.86
CA VAL A 19 -8.66 2.17 2.89
C VAL A 19 -8.01 2.17 4.27
N ALA A 20 -6.79 1.64 4.40
CA ALA A 20 -6.08 1.61 5.67
C ALA A 20 -5.87 3.01 6.25
N LEU A 21 -5.47 3.97 5.41
CA LEU A 21 -5.29 5.35 5.84
C LEU A 21 -6.61 5.98 6.29
N ARG A 22 -7.69 5.71 5.56
CA ARG A 22 -9.03 6.20 5.91
C ARG A 22 -9.53 5.60 7.22
N GLU A 23 -9.32 4.29 7.41
CA GLU A 23 -9.74 3.61 8.64
C GLU A 23 -9.01 4.18 9.87
N LYS A 24 -7.76 4.54 9.73
CA LYS A 24 -6.99 5.13 10.82
C LYS A 24 -7.20 6.64 10.95
N HIS A 25 -8.01 7.24 10.09
CA HIS A 25 -8.28 8.69 10.08
C HIS A 25 -7.00 9.52 9.96
N LEU A 26 -6.04 9.04 9.18
CA LEU A 26 -4.78 9.75 8.95
C LEU A 26 -4.93 10.70 7.76
N PRO A 27 -4.50 11.96 7.91
CA PRO A 27 -4.48 12.89 6.78
C PRO A 27 -3.37 12.51 5.81
N PHE A 28 -3.66 12.56 4.51
CA PHE A 28 -2.67 12.26 3.48
C PHE A 28 -3.02 12.95 2.18
N GLU A 29 -2.00 13.17 1.38
CA GLU A 29 -2.11 13.70 0.02
C GLU A 29 -1.87 12.57 -0.97
N THR A 30 -2.72 12.49 -2.00
CA THR A 30 -2.57 11.49 -3.06
C THR A 30 -1.72 12.07 -4.17
N VAL A 31 -0.69 11.31 -4.59
CA VAL A 31 0.18 11.67 -5.70
C VAL A 31 0.00 10.62 -6.79
N LEU A 32 -0.32 11.07 -8.00
CA LEU A 32 -0.60 10.18 -9.13
C LEU A 32 0.68 9.82 -9.88
N VAL A 33 0.84 8.54 -10.17
CA VAL A 33 1.95 8.01 -10.99
C VAL A 33 1.34 7.45 -12.27
N ASN A 34 1.76 7.97 -13.41
CA ASN A 34 1.21 7.52 -14.69
C ASN A 34 1.99 6.31 -15.19
N LEU A 35 1.39 5.11 -15.04
CA LEU A 35 2.04 3.86 -15.43
C LEU A 35 2.15 3.72 -16.94
N GLU A 36 1.21 4.30 -17.70
CA GLU A 36 1.26 4.26 -19.16
C GLU A 36 2.45 5.04 -19.71
N ARG A 37 2.84 6.12 -19.03
CA ARG A 37 4.02 6.91 -19.37
C ARG A 37 5.28 6.37 -18.71
N GLN A 38 5.16 5.25 -17.99
CA GLN A 38 6.27 4.61 -17.28
C GLN A 38 6.92 5.54 -16.24
N GLU A 39 6.13 6.37 -15.58
CA GLU A 39 6.63 7.24 -14.51
C GLU A 39 7.17 6.45 -13.32
N GLN A 40 6.71 5.20 -13.15
CA GLN A 40 7.25 4.31 -12.12
C GLN A 40 8.72 3.97 -12.36
N SER A 41 9.22 4.15 -13.59
CA SER A 41 10.64 3.94 -13.94
C SER A 41 11.48 5.21 -13.82
N ASP A 42 10.86 6.35 -13.50
CA ASP A 42 11.55 7.62 -13.30
C ASP A 42 12.51 7.49 -12.11
N PRO A 43 13.80 7.90 -12.27
CA PRO A 43 14.76 7.87 -11.16
C PRO A 43 14.30 8.60 -9.91
N LEU A 44 13.51 9.66 -10.04
CA LEU A 44 12.96 10.38 -8.89
C LEU A 44 11.96 9.51 -8.12
N TYR A 45 11.15 8.72 -8.83
CA TYR A 45 10.23 7.81 -8.16
C TYR A 45 10.97 6.65 -7.50
N ALA A 46 12.09 6.22 -8.07
CA ALA A 46 12.90 5.15 -7.47
C ALA A 46 13.41 5.51 -6.08
N GLU A 47 13.57 6.79 -5.78
CA GLU A 47 13.94 7.25 -4.43
C GLU A 47 12.80 7.02 -3.43
N VAL A 48 11.55 7.03 -3.88
CA VAL A 48 10.37 6.84 -3.05
C VAL A 48 9.98 5.38 -2.98
N SER A 49 10.06 4.65 -4.09
CA SER A 49 9.61 3.27 -4.16
C SER A 49 10.75 2.35 -4.56
N THR A 50 11.24 1.55 -3.62
CA THR A 50 12.29 0.57 -3.87
C THR A 50 11.87 -0.44 -4.94
N THR A 51 10.61 -0.82 -4.96
CA THR A 51 10.08 -1.77 -5.94
C THR A 51 9.74 -1.12 -7.28
N ARG A 52 9.74 0.21 -7.36
CA ARG A 52 9.27 1.01 -8.50
C ARG A 52 7.83 0.70 -8.89
N ARG A 53 7.04 0.26 -7.91
CA ARG A 53 5.62 -0.03 -8.10
C ARG A 53 4.78 0.86 -7.20
N VAL A 54 3.50 0.93 -7.49
CA VAL A 54 2.52 1.54 -6.60
C VAL A 54 1.81 0.43 -5.84
N PRO A 55 1.36 0.66 -4.62
CA PRO A 55 1.44 1.89 -3.87
C PRO A 55 2.80 2.13 -3.23
N ALA A 56 3.06 3.37 -2.87
CA ALA A 56 4.18 3.76 -2.04
C ALA A 56 3.74 4.91 -1.14
N ILE A 57 4.38 5.08 0.00
CA ILE A 57 4.11 6.21 0.88
C ILE A 57 5.39 6.99 1.18
N SER A 58 5.22 8.27 1.47
CA SER A 58 6.24 9.10 2.08
C SER A 58 5.66 9.64 3.38
N ASP A 59 6.27 9.29 4.49
CA ASP A 59 5.83 9.69 5.81
C ASP A 59 6.98 10.37 6.54
N ASP A 60 6.94 11.71 6.54
CA ASP A 60 7.95 12.53 7.21
C ASP A 60 9.37 12.14 6.81
N GLY A 61 9.59 11.98 5.51
CA GLY A 61 10.89 11.63 4.94
C GLY A 61 11.19 10.14 4.87
N PHE A 62 10.37 9.31 5.48
CA PHE A 62 10.50 7.85 5.37
C PHE A 62 9.68 7.36 4.18
N HIS A 63 10.32 6.63 3.28
CA HIS A 63 9.70 6.11 2.06
C HIS A 63 9.54 4.59 2.15
N LEU A 64 8.37 4.09 1.77
CA LEU A 64 8.08 2.67 1.85
C LEU A 64 7.15 2.27 0.70
N SER A 65 7.46 1.17 0.04
CA SER A 65 6.61 0.57 -0.99
C SER A 65 6.13 -0.80 -0.51
N GLU A 66 5.26 -1.43 -1.27
CA GLU A 66 4.64 -2.72 -1.00
C GLU A 66 3.47 -2.59 -0.02
N SER A 67 2.27 -2.90 -0.50
CA SER A 67 1.03 -2.65 0.25
C SER A 67 1.00 -3.32 1.62
N SER A 68 1.48 -4.56 1.73
CA SER A 68 1.49 -5.28 3.01
C SER A 68 2.41 -4.61 4.01
N ALA A 69 3.61 -4.23 3.56
CA ALA A 69 4.57 -3.55 4.42
C ALA A 69 4.04 -2.20 4.88
N ILE A 70 3.39 -1.48 3.97
CA ILE A 70 2.79 -0.18 4.29
C ILE A 70 1.70 -0.33 5.34
N CYS A 71 0.78 -1.29 5.17
CA CYS A 71 -0.31 -1.50 6.13
C CYS A 71 0.23 -1.89 7.50
N GLU A 72 1.25 -2.74 7.57
CA GLU A 72 1.85 -3.11 8.85
C GLU A 72 2.60 -1.94 9.49
N TYR A 73 3.29 -1.14 8.68
CA TYR A 73 3.93 0.06 9.18
C TYR A 73 2.91 1.04 9.80
N LEU A 74 1.78 1.25 9.11
CA LEU A 74 0.72 2.11 9.62
C LEU A 74 0.14 1.58 10.92
N GLU A 75 -0.03 0.26 11.03
CA GLU A 75 -0.54 -0.38 12.24
C GLU A 75 0.41 -0.13 13.42
N ASP A 76 1.71 -0.30 13.20
CA ASP A 76 2.70 -0.15 14.25
C ASP A 76 2.98 1.32 14.61
N ARG A 77 2.99 2.20 13.60
CA ARG A 77 3.39 3.60 13.79
C ARG A 77 2.26 4.46 14.33
N TYR A 78 1.02 4.18 13.95
CA TYR A 78 -0.13 5.00 14.28
C TYR A 78 -1.14 4.20 15.09
N PRO A 79 -1.17 4.37 16.42
CA PRO A 79 -2.19 3.73 17.23
C PRO A 79 -3.57 4.34 16.94
N GLY A 80 -4.62 3.66 17.31
CA GLY A 80 -5.99 4.09 17.05
C GLY A 80 -6.78 2.93 16.49
N THR A 81 -7.59 3.17 15.44
CA THR A 81 -8.36 2.09 14.83
C THR A 81 -7.43 1.01 14.28
N ALA A 82 -7.57 -0.21 14.79
CA ALA A 82 -6.73 -1.33 14.38
C ALA A 82 -7.09 -1.80 12.97
N LEU A 83 -6.07 -2.10 12.16
CA LEU A 83 -6.26 -2.68 10.83
C LEU A 83 -6.29 -4.20 10.88
N TYR A 84 -5.63 -4.79 11.86
CA TYR A 84 -5.55 -6.24 12.04
C TYR A 84 -6.19 -6.64 13.36
N PRO A 85 -6.78 -7.84 13.46
CA PRO A 85 -7.28 -8.34 14.73
C PRO A 85 -6.18 -8.39 15.78
N SER A 86 -6.53 -8.18 17.04
CA SER A 86 -5.57 -8.23 18.15
C SER A 86 -5.25 -9.66 18.56
N ASP A 87 -6.18 -10.59 18.33
CA ASP A 87 -5.96 -12.01 18.61
C ASP A 87 -4.89 -12.57 17.66
N ILE A 88 -3.91 -13.27 18.23
CA ILE A 88 -2.74 -13.76 17.47
C ILE A 88 -3.16 -14.67 16.31
N GLN A 89 -4.11 -15.57 16.53
CA GLN A 89 -4.53 -16.51 15.49
C GLN A 89 -5.32 -15.82 14.40
N SER A 90 -6.23 -14.91 14.76
CA SER A 90 -6.99 -14.11 13.78
C SER A 90 -6.08 -13.21 12.96
N LYS A 91 -5.08 -12.64 13.61
CA LYS A 91 -4.08 -11.81 12.92
C LYS A 91 -3.26 -12.62 11.93
N ALA A 92 -2.85 -13.83 12.34
CA ALA A 92 -2.13 -14.75 11.45
C ALA A 92 -2.98 -15.13 10.23
N ARG A 93 -4.26 -15.40 10.45
CA ARG A 93 -5.19 -15.72 9.36
C ARG A 93 -5.38 -14.54 8.40
N ALA A 94 -5.47 -13.34 8.94
CA ALA A 94 -5.59 -12.14 8.10
C ALA A 94 -4.36 -11.98 7.21
N ARG A 95 -3.16 -12.21 7.74
CA ARG A 95 -1.92 -12.17 6.97
C ARG A 95 -1.85 -13.28 5.93
N GLU A 96 -2.35 -14.46 6.25
CA GLU A 96 -2.41 -15.59 5.32
C GLU A 96 -3.27 -15.22 4.10
N ILE A 97 -4.45 -14.66 4.34
CA ILE A 97 -5.36 -14.25 3.26
C ILE A 97 -4.71 -13.13 2.43
N GLN A 98 -4.08 -12.17 3.07
CA GLN A 98 -3.41 -11.08 2.38
C GLN A 98 -2.31 -11.58 1.44
N ALA A 99 -1.49 -12.53 1.89
CA ALA A 99 -0.43 -13.11 1.09
C ALA A 99 -1.01 -13.96 -0.05
N TRP A 100 -2.06 -14.72 0.22
CA TRP A 100 -2.72 -15.58 -0.77
C TRP A 100 -3.32 -14.77 -1.90
N LEU A 101 -3.98 -13.64 -1.58
CA LEU A 101 -4.56 -12.76 -2.59
C LEU A 101 -3.50 -12.23 -3.56
N ARG A 102 -2.27 -12.02 -3.10
CA ARG A 102 -1.21 -11.51 -3.95
C ARG A 102 -0.56 -12.55 -4.82
N SER A 103 -0.58 -13.82 -4.43
CA SER A 103 0.08 -14.88 -5.17
C SER A 103 -0.90 -15.66 -6.05
N ASP A 104 -1.87 -16.35 -5.44
CA ASP A 104 -2.70 -17.31 -6.16
C ASP A 104 -3.83 -16.66 -6.93
N LEU A 105 -4.30 -15.48 -6.51
CA LEU A 105 -5.38 -14.79 -7.20
C LEU A 105 -4.89 -13.76 -8.21
N LEU A 106 -3.57 -13.59 -8.35
CA LEU A 106 -2.99 -12.65 -9.30
C LEU A 106 -3.43 -12.90 -10.75
N PRO A 107 -3.48 -14.14 -11.26
CA PRO A 107 -3.95 -14.38 -12.62
C PRO A 107 -5.38 -13.90 -12.88
N ILE A 108 -6.28 -14.06 -11.90
CA ILE A 108 -7.66 -13.59 -12.01
C ILE A 108 -7.67 -12.07 -12.14
N ARG A 109 -6.81 -11.40 -11.39
CA ARG A 109 -6.72 -9.94 -11.40
C ARG A 109 -6.18 -9.39 -12.71
N GLN A 110 -5.33 -10.14 -13.39
CA GLN A 110 -4.72 -9.72 -14.66
C GLN A 110 -5.63 -9.90 -15.86
N GLU A 111 -6.68 -10.65 -15.74
CA GLU A 111 -7.67 -10.84 -16.78
C GLU A 111 -8.65 -9.68 -16.86
#